data_52fb8543862d4681d9c6290904b5ecff
#
_entry.id   52fb8543862d4681d9c6290904b5ecff
#
_cell.length_a   1.000
_cell.length_b   1.000
_cell.length_c   1.000
_cell.angle_alpha   90.00
_cell.angle_beta   90.00
_cell.angle_gamma   90.00
#
_symmetry.space_group_name_H-M   'P 1'
#
loop_
_entity.id
_entity.type
_entity.pdbx_description
1 polymer ?
#
loop_
_entity_poly.entity_id
_entity_poly.type
_entity_poly.pdbx_seq_one_letter_code
_entity_poly.pdbx_strand_id
1 'polypeptide(L)'
;AMMTGNVSQISPLMPVLQSPLLSVHVMTVMCAYALFALQLLLGIYALMIKGNNYSLDKVTALSQFLLYPAVFLLTIGIFLGAVWANVSWGNYWSWDPKETWALITLMVYAVPFHSTSIFMFRKPQCYHLYMICAFLSVVITYFGVNYLLGGMHSYA
;
A
#
# COMPACT_ATOMS: atom_id res chain seq x y z
N ALA A 1 -6.35 47.45 -28.07
CA ALA A 1 -5.58 46.40 -27.37
C ALA A 1 -6.59 45.40 -26.77
N MET A 2 -6.84 44.29 -27.46
CA MET A 2 -7.68 43.20 -26.95
C MET A 2 -6.79 42.30 -26.11
N MET A 3 -7.06 42.27 -24.80
CA MET A 3 -6.49 41.23 -23.90
C MET A 3 -7.31 39.94 -24.12
N THR A 4 -6.77 39.01 -24.88
CA THR A 4 -7.28 37.65 -24.96
C THR A 4 -6.89 36.95 -23.67
N GLY A 5 -7.87 36.77 -22.77
CA GLY A 5 -7.71 35.97 -21.56
C GLY A 5 -7.36 34.52 -21.94
N ASN A 6 -6.23 34.05 -21.43
CA ASN A 6 -5.88 32.64 -21.44
C ASN A 6 -6.93 31.88 -20.61
N VAL A 7 -7.96 31.39 -21.28
CA VAL A 7 -8.82 30.33 -20.73
C VAL A 7 -7.92 29.10 -20.64
N SER A 8 -7.54 28.70 -19.44
CA SER A 8 -6.86 27.44 -19.19
C SER A 8 -7.71 26.33 -19.79
N GLN A 9 -7.28 25.82 -20.94
CA GLN A 9 -7.93 24.66 -21.55
C GLN A 9 -7.72 23.48 -20.60
N ILE A 10 -8.82 23.06 -19.97
CA ILE A 10 -8.87 21.79 -19.26
C ILE A 10 -8.64 20.72 -20.34
N SER A 11 -7.39 20.27 -20.48
CA SER A 11 -7.07 19.18 -21.38
C SER A 11 -7.84 17.94 -20.90
N PRO A 12 -8.59 17.26 -21.78
CA PRO A 12 -9.28 16.04 -21.41
C PRO A 12 -8.23 15.04 -20.92
N LEU A 13 -8.49 14.42 -19.75
CA LEU A 13 -7.67 13.33 -19.21
C LEU A 13 -7.35 12.35 -20.34
N MET A 14 -6.07 12.00 -20.49
CA MET A 14 -5.66 11.06 -21.53
C MET A 14 -6.55 9.81 -21.47
N PRO A 15 -7.03 9.26 -22.61
CA PRO A 15 -7.93 8.10 -22.65
C PRO A 15 -7.41 6.89 -21.83
N VAL A 16 -6.11 6.79 -21.70
CA VAL A 16 -5.39 5.81 -20.88
C VAL A 16 -5.78 5.84 -19.40
N LEU A 17 -6.09 7.04 -18.85
CA LEU A 17 -6.50 7.20 -17.45
C LEU A 17 -7.97 6.79 -17.21
N GLN A 18 -8.76 6.57 -18.26
CA GLN A 18 -10.17 6.15 -18.16
C GLN A 18 -10.34 4.63 -18.36
N SER A 19 -9.25 3.85 -18.34
CA SER A 19 -9.34 2.42 -18.56
C SER A 19 -9.97 1.69 -17.36
N PRO A 20 -10.89 0.72 -17.60
CA PRO A 20 -11.44 -0.12 -16.52
C PRO A 20 -10.36 -0.86 -15.75
N LEU A 21 -9.25 -1.21 -16.42
CA LEU A 21 -8.12 -1.90 -15.79
C LEU A 21 -7.44 -1.04 -14.72
N LEU A 22 -7.27 0.27 -14.97
CA LEU A 22 -6.75 1.20 -13.97
C LEU A 22 -7.68 1.26 -12.74
N SER A 23 -9.00 1.33 -12.97
CA SER A 23 -9.98 1.38 -11.88
C SER A 23 -9.90 0.13 -11.00
N VAL A 24 -9.80 -1.05 -11.60
CA VAL A 24 -9.68 -2.32 -10.86
C VAL A 24 -8.35 -2.38 -10.11
N HIS A 25 -7.24 -1.96 -10.73
CA HIS A 25 -5.93 -1.85 -10.08
C HIS A 25 -6.01 -0.97 -8.81
N VAL A 26 -6.50 0.26 -8.97
CA VAL A 26 -6.61 1.22 -7.85
C VAL A 26 -7.51 0.68 -6.74
N MET A 27 -8.68 0.14 -7.07
CA MET A 27 -9.58 -0.45 -6.07
C MET A 27 -8.90 -1.59 -5.30
N THR A 28 -8.20 -2.49 -5.99
CA THR A 28 -7.51 -3.62 -5.36
C THR A 28 -6.41 -3.15 -4.40
N VAL A 29 -5.60 -2.18 -4.82
CA VAL A 29 -4.54 -1.59 -3.96
C VAL A 29 -5.14 -0.86 -2.76
N MET A 30 -6.21 -0.09 -2.96
CA MET A 30 -6.88 0.63 -1.85
C MET A 30 -7.50 -0.33 -0.84
N CYS A 31 -8.06 -1.47 -1.27
CA CYS A 31 -8.53 -2.53 -0.37
C CYS A 31 -7.36 -3.12 0.45
N ALA A 32 -6.20 -3.37 -0.17
CA ALA A 32 -5.01 -3.82 0.55
C ALA A 32 -4.56 -2.80 1.60
N TYR A 33 -4.51 -1.51 1.25
CA TYR A 33 -4.13 -0.44 2.18
C TYR A 33 -5.12 -0.27 3.33
N ALA A 34 -6.42 -0.47 3.09
CA ALA A 34 -7.44 -0.47 4.14
C ALA A 34 -7.21 -1.62 5.15
N LEU A 35 -6.83 -2.81 4.68
CA LEU A 35 -6.48 -3.93 5.55
C LEU A 35 -5.19 -3.65 6.34
N PHE A 36 -4.18 -3.02 5.74
CA PHE A 36 -2.97 -2.61 6.45
C PHE A 36 -3.26 -1.52 7.50
N ALA A 37 -4.17 -0.58 7.21
CA ALA A 37 -4.64 0.40 8.19
C ALA A 37 -5.37 -0.27 9.36
N LEU A 38 -6.19 -1.28 9.09
CA LEU A 38 -6.82 -2.08 10.15
C LEU A 38 -5.77 -2.80 11.01
N GLN A 39 -4.71 -3.32 10.41
CA GLN A 39 -3.61 -3.94 11.15
C GLN A 39 -2.85 -2.92 12.01
N LEU A 40 -2.66 -1.68 11.54
CA LEU A 40 -2.13 -0.59 12.35
C LEU A 40 -2.99 -0.37 13.61
N LEU A 41 -4.32 -0.28 13.44
CA LEU A 41 -5.25 -0.09 14.56
C LEU A 41 -5.20 -1.27 15.55
N LEU A 42 -5.17 -2.51 15.04
CA LEU A 42 -5.01 -3.71 15.87
C LEU A 42 -3.66 -3.70 16.60
N GLY A 43 -2.60 -3.24 15.96
CA GLY A 43 -1.28 -3.08 16.57
C GLY A 43 -1.29 -2.09 17.73
N ILE A 44 -1.86 -0.91 17.53
CA ILE A 44 -2.03 0.11 18.58
C ILE A 44 -2.87 -0.45 19.74
N TYR A 45 -4.01 -1.08 19.42
CA TYR A 45 -4.88 -1.70 20.43
C TYR A 45 -4.15 -2.78 21.22
N ALA A 46 -3.39 -3.65 20.56
CA ALA A 46 -2.60 -4.70 21.21
C ALA A 46 -1.57 -4.15 22.20
N LEU A 47 -0.92 -3.02 21.87
CA LEU A 47 0.05 -2.37 22.79
C LEU A 47 -0.64 -1.68 23.97
N MET A 48 -1.91 -1.31 23.85
CA MET A 48 -2.71 -0.72 24.94
C MET A 48 -3.24 -1.77 25.94
N ILE A 49 -3.38 -3.03 25.50
CA ILE A 49 -3.84 -4.13 26.38
C ILE A 49 -2.73 -4.45 27.38
N LYS A 50 -2.96 -4.16 28.67
CA LYS A 50 -2.06 -4.51 29.78
C LYS A 50 -2.65 -5.67 30.60
N GLY A 51 -1.84 -6.70 30.83
CA GLY A 51 -2.17 -7.77 31.81
C GLY A 51 -3.21 -8.81 31.33
N ASN A 52 -3.69 -8.75 30.11
CA ASN A 52 -4.63 -9.73 29.57
C ASN A 52 -4.04 -10.46 28.35
N ASN A 53 -3.26 -11.51 28.63
CA ASN A 53 -2.60 -12.31 27.59
C ASN A 53 -3.60 -12.97 26.63
N TYR A 54 -4.77 -13.41 27.13
CA TYR A 54 -5.79 -14.04 26.29
C TYR A 54 -6.36 -13.10 25.22
N SER A 55 -6.61 -11.85 25.57
CA SER A 55 -7.06 -10.84 24.61
C SER A 55 -5.95 -10.47 23.64
N LEU A 56 -4.71 -10.40 24.07
CA LEU A 56 -3.55 -10.12 23.23
C LEU A 56 -3.34 -11.22 22.18
N ASP A 57 -3.45 -12.49 22.57
CA ASP A 57 -3.31 -13.62 21.67
C ASP A 57 -4.39 -13.61 20.59
N LYS A 58 -5.65 -13.29 20.94
CA LYS A 58 -6.75 -13.15 19.95
C LYS A 58 -6.50 -12.02 18.95
N VAL A 59 -6.06 -10.87 19.41
CA VAL A 59 -5.75 -9.73 18.55
C VAL A 59 -4.59 -10.06 17.62
N THR A 60 -3.58 -10.78 18.13
CA THR A 60 -2.45 -11.23 17.32
C THR A 60 -2.88 -12.23 16.25
N ALA A 61 -3.71 -13.21 16.61
CA ALA A 61 -4.25 -14.18 15.65
C ALA A 61 -5.11 -13.50 14.57
N LEU A 62 -5.93 -12.53 14.96
CA LEU A 62 -6.73 -11.74 13.99
C LEU A 62 -5.83 -10.93 13.05
N SER A 63 -4.81 -10.28 13.57
CA SER A 63 -3.85 -9.52 12.76
C SER A 63 -3.12 -10.44 11.77
N GLN A 64 -2.65 -11.59 12.20
CA GLN A 64 -2.02 -12.59 11.33
C GLN A 64 -2.99 -13.09 10.25
N PHE A 65 -4.24 -13.35 10.61
CA PHE A 65 -5.26 -13.78 9.64
C PHE A 65 -5.52 -12.72 8.56
N LEU A 66 -5.63 -11.45 8.95
CA LEU A 66 -5.86 -10.33 8.02
C LEU A 66 -4.65 -10.01 7.15
N LEU A 67 -3.46 -10.43 7.55
CA LEU A 67 -2.23 -10.22 6.79
C LEU A 67 -2.28 -10.96 5.44
N TYR A 68 -2.84 -12.17 5.39
CA TYR A 68 -2.92 -12.98 4.16
C TYR A 68 -3.70 -12.27 3.05
N PRO A 69 -4.97 -11.87 3.26
CA PRO A 69 -5.71 -11.18 2.20
C PRO A 69 -5.10 -9.81 1.87
N ALA A 70 -4.51 -9.09 2.83
CA ALA A 70 -3.90 -7.79 2.59
C ALA A 70 -2.71 -7.90 1.63
N VAL A 71 -1.78 -8.82 1.89
CA VAL A 71 -0.60 -9.04 1.04
C VAL A 71 -1.01 -9.64 -0.31
N PHE A 72 -2.00 -10.53 -0.35
CA PHE A 72 -2.53 -11.11 -1.58
C PHE A 72 -3.12 -10.02 -2.48
N LEU A 73 -3.97 -9.14 -1.94
CA LEU A 73 -4.54 -8.02 -2.69
C LEU A 73 -3.47 -7.04 -3.17
N LEU A 74 -2.46 -6.73 -2.34
CA LEU A 74 -1.36 -5.88 -2.78
C LEU A 74 -0.59 -6.51 -3.94
N THR A 75 -0.32 -7.81 -3.87
CA THR A 75 0.35 -8.56 -4.93
C THR A 75 -0.44 -8.50 -6.24
N ILE A 76 -1.74 -8.82 -6.20
CA ILE A 76 -2.63 -8.69 -7.37
C ILE A 76 -2.63 -7.26 -7.89
N GLY A 77 -2.71 -6.29 -6.99
CA GLY A 77 -2.67 -4.87 -7.35
C GLY A 77 -1.41 -4.51 -8.13
N ILE A 78 -0.23 -4.94 -7.68
CA ILE A 78 1.05 -4.70 -8.37
C ILE A 78 1.02 -5.32 -9.78
N PHE A 79 0.55 -6.56 -9.93
CA PHE A 79 0.45 -7.20 -11.25
C PHE A 79 -0.52 -6.49 -12.18
N LEU A 80 -1.69 -6.08 -11.69
CA LEU A 80 -2.66 -5.30 -12.47
C LEU A 80 -2.07 -3.95 -12.91
N GLY A 81 -1.32 -3.31 -12.03
CA GLY A 81 -0.59 -2.08 -12.32
C GLY A 81 0.47 -2.27 -13.41
N ALA A 82 1.23 -3.37 -13.35
CA ALA A 82 2.21 -3.71 -14.37
C ALA A 82 1.56 -3.95 -15.74
N VAL A 83 0.45 -4.68 -15.79
CA VAL A 83 -0.30 -4.88 -17.04
C VAL A 83 -0.82 -3.56 -17.60
N TRP A 84 -1.39 -2.70 -16.72
CA TRP A 84 -1.84 -1.38 -17.13
C TRP A 84 -0.68 -0.51 -17.64
N ALA A 85 0.49 -0.53 -16.99
CA ALA A 85 1.68 0.20 -17.41
C ALA A 85 2.15 -0.24 -18.79
N ASN A 86 2.13 -1.55 -19.08
CA ASN A 86 2.49 -2.06 -20.42
C ASN A 86 1.51 -1.59 -21.50
N VAL A 87 0.21 -1.59 -21.22
CA VAL A 87 -0.80 -1.09 -22.18
C VAL A 87 -0.65 0.41 -22.41
N SER A 88 -0.26 1.16 -21.38
CA SER A 88 -0.22 2.62 -21.41
C SER A 88 1.10 3.18 -21.94
N TRP A 89 2.21 2.54 -21.61
CA TRP A 89 3.58 3.04 -21.87
C TRP A 89 4.49 2.02 -22.56
N GLY A 90 4.00 0.80 -22.82
CA GLY A 90 4.76 -0.24 -23.50
C GLY A 90 5.77 -1.00 -22.64
N ASN A 91 5.79 -0.77 -21.33
CA ASN A 91 6.68 -1.45 -20.39
C ASN A 91 5.90 -1.90 -19.15
N TYR A 92 6.12 -3.16 -18.71
CA TYR A 92 5.49 -3.69 -17.49
C TYR A 92 6.07 -3.09 -16.20
N TRP A 93 7.34 -2.68 -16.25
CA TRP A 93 8.08 -2.20 -15.07
C TRP A 93 9.15 -1.20 -15.50
N SER A 94 9.15 -0.02 -14.92
CA SER A 94 10.06 1.07 -15.27
C SER A 94 10.94 1.55 -14.10
N TRP A 95 10.84 0.91 -12.93
CA TRP A 95 11.48 1.35 -11.70
C TRP A 95 11.03 2.75 -11.25
N ASP A 96 9.81 3.12 -11.63
CA ASP A 96 9.20 4.34 -11.14
C ASP A 96 9.14 4.33 -9.60
N PRO A 97 9.28 5.47 -8.91
CA PRO A 97 9.21 5.51 -7.46
C PRO A 97 7.98 4.82 -6.86
N LYS A 98 6.84 4.89 -7.53
CA LYS A 98 5.59 4.25 -7.06
C LYS A 98 5.64 2.73 -7.15
N GLU A 99 6.19 2.20 -8.23
CA GLU A 99 6.41 0.77 -8.42
C GLU A 99 7.40 0.23 -7.38
N THR A 100 8.52 0.95 -7.21
CA THR A 100 9.57 0.58 -6.26
C THR A 100 9.07 0.58 -4.82
N TRP A 101 8.33 1.60 -4.40
CA TRP A 101 7.78 1.67 -3.04
C TRP A 101 6.63 0.68 -2.81
N ALA A 102 5.84 0.35 -3.84
CA ALA A 102 4.86 -0.73 -3.76
C ALA A 102 5.53 -2.09 -3.52
N LEU A 103 6.64 -2.36 -4.22
CA LEU A 103 7.45 -3.57 -4.00
C LEU A 103 8.08 -3.59 -2.60
N ILE A 104 8.65 -2.48 -2.14
CA ILE A 104 9.19 -2.36 -0.78
C ILE A 104 8.09 -2.65 0.25
N THR A 105 6.90 -2.08 0.09
CA THR A 105 5.76 -2.32 0.98
C THR A 105 5.38 -3.80 0.98
N LEU A 106 5.34 -4.45 -0.18
CA LEU A 106 5.08 -5.89 -0.28
C LEU A 106 6.12 -6.69 0.50
N MET A 107 7.41 -6.38 0.34
CA MET A 107 8.49 -7.08 1.05
C MET A 107 8.42 -6.86 2.57
N VAL A 108 8.15 -5.65 3.03
CA VAL A 108 7.99 -5.34 4.46
C VAL A 108 6.85 -6.15 5.07
N TYR A 109 5.70 -6.24 4.40
CA TYR A 109 4.56 -7.04 4.90
C TYR A 109 4.68 -8.54 4.64
N ALA A 110 5.63 -9.00 3.82
CA ALA A 110 5.94 -10.41 3.67
C ALA A 110 6.77 -10.97 4.85
N VAL A 111 7.56 -10.14 5.53
CA VAL A 111 8.40 -10.56 6.66
C VAL A 111 7.59 -11.23 7.79
N PRO A 112 6.43 -10.73 8.23
CA PRO A 112 5.63 -11.36 9.29
C PRO A 112 5.06 -12.74 8.96
N PHE A 113 5.03 -13.18 7.69
CA PHE A 113 4.69 -14.58 7.36
C PHE A 113 5.68 -15.57 7.96
N HIS A 114 6.89 -15.13 8.24
CA HIS A 114 7.93 -15.94 8.87
C HIS A 114 7.97 -15.73 10.39
N SER A 115 6.86 -15.28 11.00
CA SER A 115 6.80 -14.94 12.44
C SER A 115 7.20 -16.10 13.36
N THR A 116 6.96 -17.35 12.97
CA THR A 116 7.38 -18.53 13.73
C THR A 116 8.91 -18.74 13.71
N SER A 117 9.57 -18.35 12.64
CA SER A 117 11.02 -18.51 12.43
C SER A 117 11.81 -17.33 12.99
N ILE A 118 11.20 -16.15 13.04
CA ILE A 118 11.85 -14.94 13.52
C ILE A 118 11.68 -14.82 15.04
N PHE A 119 12.78 -14.97 15.77
CA PHE A 119 12.79 -14.95 17.24
C PHE A 119 12.11 -13.70 17.85
N MET A 120 12.28 -12.54 17.21
CA MET A 120 11.68 -11.28 17.66
C MET A 120 10.14 -11.32 17.66
N PHE A 121 9.52 -12.02 16.70
CA PHE A 121 8.06 -12.10 16.58
C PHE A 121 7.40 -13.14 17.49
N ARG A 122 8.19 -13.92 18.23
CA ARG A 122 7.66 -14.79 19.30
C ARG A 122 6.99 -14.00 20.43
N LYS A 123 7.38 -12.73 20.60
CA LYS A 123 6.72 -11.80 21.52
C LYS A 123 5.63 -11.03 20.76
N PRO A 124 4.34 -11.19 21.09
CA PRO A 124 3.24 -10.48 20.40
C PRO A 124 3.43 -8.97 20.32
N GLN A 125 4.00 -8.38 21.38
CA GLN A 125 4.26 -6.94 21.42
C GLN A 125 5.26 -6.49 20.35
N CYS A 126 6.33 -7.27 20.10
CA CYS A 126 7.30 -6.97 19.05
C CYS A 126 6.70 -7.12 17.65
N TYR A 127 5.83 -8.12 17.45
CA TYR A 127 5.08 -8.29 16.22
C TYR A 127 4.19 -7.07 15.94
N HIS A 128 3.41 -6.63 16.93
CA HIS A 128 2.52 -5.48 16.77
C HIS A 128 3.29 -4.17 16.57
N LEU A 129 4.40 -3.97 17.26
CA LEU A 129 5.28 -2.82 17.05
C LEU A 129 5.82 -2.80 15.62
N TYR A 130 6.24 -3.97 15.11
CA TYR A 130 6.66 -4.10 13.72
C TYR A 130 5.54 -3.72 12.75
N MET A 131 4.30 -4.19 12.95
CA MET A 131 3.16 -3.88 12.09
C MET A 131 2.83 -2.39 12.06
N ILE A 132 2.99 -1.69 13.20
CA ILE A 132 2.84 -0.24 13.28
C ILE A 132 3.92 0.46 12.44
N CYS A 133 5.18 0.06 12.59
CA CYS A 133 6.28 0.62 11.80
C CYS A 133 6.16 0.29 10.30
N ALA A 134 5.69 -0.91 9.98
CA ALA A 134 5.46 -1.34 8.60
C ALA A 134 4.48 -0.43 7.86
N PHE A 135 3.50 0.14 8.55
CA PHE A 135 2.53 1.05 7.95
C PHE A 135 3.16 2.33 7.39
N LEU A 136 4.33 2.73 7.87
CA LEU A 136 5.08 3.85 7.30
C LEU A 136 5.41 3.63 5.82
N SER A 137 5.65 2.38 5.39
CA SER A 137 5.88 2.08 3.98
C SER A 137 4.66 2.37 3.12
N VAL A 138 3.45 2.11 3.63
CA VAL A 138 2.18 2.45 2.96
C VAL A 138 2.03 3.97 2.85
N VAL A 139 2.31 4.70 3.94
CA VAL A 139 2.25 6.17 3.95
C VAL A 139 3.22 6.77 2.92
N ILE A 140 4.45 6.26 2.86
CA ILE A 140 5.44 6.72 1.88
C ILE A 140 4.99 6.38 0.45
N THR A 141 4.48 5.17 0.22
CA THR A 141 4.01 4.75 -1.11
C THR A 141 2.85 5.62 -1.60
N TYR A 142 1.92 5.97 -0.71
CA TYR A 142 0.73 6.72 -1.08
C TYR A 142 0.98 8.24 -1.12
N PHE A 143 1.55 8.81 -0.05
CA PHE A 143 1.76 10.26 0.07
C PHE A 143 3.15 10.69 -0.39
N GLY A 144 4.20 9.97 0.01
CA GLY A 144 5.58 10.36 -0.28
C GLY A 144 5.88 10.40 -1.77
N VAL A 145 5.41 9.39 -2.49
CA VAL A 145 5.62 9.33 -3.95
C VAL A 145 4.78 10.40 -4.68
N ASN A 146 3.55 10.64 -4.25
CA ASN A 146 2.69 11.61 -4.93
C ASN A 146 3.15 13.07 -4.74
N TYR A 147 3.72 13.40 -3.58
CA TYR A 147 4.02 14.79 -3.21
C TYR A 147 5.51 15.13 -3.17
N LEU A 148 6.40 14.13 -2.96
CA LEU A 148 7.83 14.37 -2.74
C LEU A 148 8.73 13.79 -3.83
N LEU A 149 8.31 12.68 -4.46
CA LEU A 149 9.13 11.91 -5.39
C LEU A 149 8.50 11.96 -6.78
N GLY A 150 8.55 12.98 -7.53
CA GLY A 150 7.98 13.04 -8.89
C GLY A 150 8.30 11.78 -9.72
N GLY A 151 7.34 11.31 -10.53
CA GLY A 151 7.48 10.13 -11.39
C GLY A 151 6.36 10.08 -12.44
N MET A 152 6.34 9.06 -13.30
CA MET A 152 5.31 8.90 -14.35
C MET A 152 3.90 8.71 -13.77
N HIS A 153 3.78 8.31 -12.52
CA HIS A 153 2.53 8.18 -11.77
C HIS A 153 2.20 9.40 -10.90
N SER A 154 2.97 10.50 -10.99
CA SER A 154 2.68 11.74 -10.29
C SER A 154 1.66 12.55 -11.06
N TYR A 155 0.44 12.62 -10.59
CA TYR A 155 -0.68 13.39 -11.19
C TYR A 155 -0.98 14.69 -10.45
N ALA A 156 -0.03 15.17 -9.64
CA ALA A 156 -0.15 16.42 -8.90
C ALA A 156 0.48 17.59 -9.67
#